data_7ef54c24626261b49c2edcca92098ef5
#
_entry.id   7ef54c24626261b49c2edcca92098ef5
#
_cell.length_a   1.000
_cell.length_b   1.000
_cell.length_c   1.000
_cell.angle_alpha   90.00
_cell.angle_beta   90.00
_cell.angle_gamma   90.00
#
_symmetry.space_group_name_H-M   'P 1'
#
loop_
_entity.id
_entity.type
_entity.pdbx_description
1 polymer ?
#
loop_
_entity_poly.entity_id
_entity_poly.type
_entity_poly.pdbx_seq_one_letter_code
_entity_poly.pdbx_strand_id
1 'polypeptide(L)'
;MSAAAPAPKPLYEQLGRRAAISTIVVLISVIPSVVLLAITKEPAVTWATGAFILGFVAVLMGGAGVATYTVFITAIATPVAIVAGGTPIAGAAFMALLCLMLGRMSHYGLHRATLLVPIFMAWMIISPPFWGADKVVDRTDSTFLLWMAITFFVGGIVPVLVFPHFLRKMRMPAPKPHPRSESAPYTIVITVLCTGVTYWVLADTKQYAGAWLISTILVLVQVGDVGTVSKTIQRVVGTLLGMVVVSILVLQVHSMVVLYVIGLVFGIAALTAKFSPHYWVYMALITPTIICFTASSSTQVKNLGEQRAQDVLIGAALVLLASAITIGYSHLQKARGESPTQDLPAVAGVPTLA
;
A
#
# COMPACT_ATOMS: atom_id res chain seq x y z
N MET A 1 -17.88 -41.65 -16.21
CA MET A 1 -16.44 -41.70 -15.89
C MET A 1 -16.03 -40.30 -15.42
N SER A 2 -15.83 -40.12 -14.11
CA SER A 2 -15.34 -38.86 -13.55
C SER A 2 -13.83 -38.79 -13.86
N ALA A 3 -13.41 -37.80 -14.66
CA ALA A 3 -12.00 -37.57 -14.90
C ALA A 3 -11.32 -37.24 -13.58
N ALA A 4 -10.35 -38.05 -13.16
CA ALA A 4 -9.56 -37.80 -11.97
C ALA A 4 -8.91 -36.42 -12.06
N ALA A 5 -9.04 -35.61 -11.00
CA ALA A 5 -8.41 -34.29 -10.96
C ALA A 5 -6.88 -34.44 -11.19
N PRO A 6 -6.28 -33.61 -12.03
CA PRO A 6 -4.83 -33.71 -12.31
C PRO A 6 -4.03 -33.55 -11.02
N ALA A 7 -3.02 -34.39 -10.84
CA ALA A 7 -2.15 -34.37 -9.67
C ALA A 7 -1.56 -32.96 -9.44
N PRO A 8 -1.46 -32.49 -8.19
CA PRO A 8 -0.89 -31.17 -7.90
C PRO A 8 0.56 -31.11 -8.39
N LYS A 9 0.89 -30.03 -9.11
CA LYS A 9 2.25 -29.78 -9.62
C LYS A 9 3.26 -29.74 -8.48
N PRO A 10 4.48 -30.26 -8.66
CA PRO A 10 5.52 -30.22 -7.64
C PRO A 10 5.85 -28.80 -7.19
N LEU A 11 6.20 -28.62 -5.95
CA LEU A 11 6.40 -27.32 -5.30
C LEU A 11 7.43 -26.43 -6.04
N TYR A 12 8.53 -27.03 -6.53
CA TYR A 12 9.57 -26.31 -7.25
C TYR A 12 9.08 -25.72 -8.58
N GLU A 13 8.19 -26.41 -9.30
CA GLU A 13 7.60 -25.90 -10.53
C GLU A 13 6.66 -24.74 -10.31
N GLN A 14 5.90 -24.79 -9.20
CA GLN A 14 5.04 -23.68 -8.78
C GLN A 14 5.85 -22.46 -8.34
N LEU A 15 6.94 -22.64 -7.60
CA LEU A 15 7.84 -21.58 -7.17
C LEU A 15 8.58 -20.95 -8.36
N GLY A 16 9.11 -21.77 -9.28
CA GLY A 16 9.78 -21.28 -10.50
C GLY A 16 8.84 -20.42 -11.35
N ARG A 17 7.59 -20.85 -11.56
CA ARG A 17 6.60 -20.07 -12.30
C ARG A 17 6.25 -18.76 -11.59
N ARG A 18 6.09 -18.76 -10.26
CA ARG A 18 5.82 -17.55 -9.48
C ARG A 18 6.98 -16.57 -9.55
N ALA A 19 8.22 -17.06 -9.42
CA ALA A 19 9.41 -16.23 -9.54
C ALA A 19 9.53 -15.61 -10.94
N ALA A 20 9.30 -16.35 -12.00
CA ALA A 20 9.31 -15.83 -13.36
C ALA A 20 8.27 -14.72 -13.58
N ILE A 21 7.04 -14.93 -13.12
CA ILE A 21 5.99 -13.90 -13.19
C ILE A 21 6.37 -12.67 -12.37
N SER A 22 6.88 -12.85 -11.15
CA SER A 22 7.32 -11.75 -10.30
C SER A 22 8.43 -10.94 -10.96
N THR A 23 9.39 -11.62 -11.59
CA THR A 23 10.48 -10.97 -12.34
C THR A 23 9.94 -10.12 -13.49
N ILE A 24 9.03 -10.67 -14.30
CA ILE A 24 8.41 -9.94 -15.41
C ILE A 24 7.65 -8.72 -14.90
N VAL A 25 6.85 -8.86 -13.84
CA VAL A 25 6.09 -7.75 -13.24
C VAL A 25 7.03 -6.65 -12.75
N VAL A 26 8.11 -7.01 -12.04
CA VAL A 26 9.08 -6.05 -11.52
C VAL A 26 9.80 -5.33 -12.67
N LEU A 27 10.26 -6.05 -13.69
CA LEU A 27 10.93 -5.43 -14.83
C LEU A 27 10.01 -4.47 -15.60
N ILE A 28 8.76 -4.87 -15.85
CA ILE A 28 7.80 -4.00 -16.53
C ILE A 28 7.45 -2.79 -15.65
N SER A 29 7.42 -2.93 -14.31
CA SER A 29 7.07 -1.84 -13.40
C SER A 29 8.04 -0.65 -13.43
N VAL A 30 9.28 -0.90 -13.81
CA VAL A 30 10.32 0.15 -13.90
C VAL A 30 10.24 0.94 -15.20
N ILE A 31 9.65 0.37 -16.26
CA ILE A 31 9.61 1.01 -17.59
C ILE A 31 8.98 2.41 -17.57
N PRO A 32 7.79 2.64 -16.97
CA PRO A 32 7.21 3.98 -16.92
C PRO A 32 8.12 5.00 -16.25
N SER A 33 8.80 4.61 -15.17
CA SER A 33 9.73 5.48 -14.45
C SER A 33 10.94 5.84 -15.31
N VAL A 34 11.53 4.89 -16.01
CA VAL A 34 12.68 5.12 -16.89
C VAL A 34 12.29 6.04 -18.05
N VAL A 35 11.13 5.81 -18.67
CA VAL A 35 10.66 6.66 -19.79
C VAL A 35 10.40 8.09 -19.31
N LEU A 36 9.68 8.27 -18.21
CA LEU A 36 9.41 9.61 -17.69
C LEU A 36 10.68 10.31 -17.22
N LEU A 37 11.61 9.59 -16.58
CA LEU A 37 12.91 10.14 -16.16
C LEU A 37 13.75 10.57 -17.37
N ALA A 38 13.72 9.82 -18.47
CA ALA A 38 14.42 10.19 -19.71
C ALA A 38 13.87 11.49 -20.31
N ILE A 39 12.57 11.74 -20.17
CA ILE A 39 11.88 12.95 -20.68
C ILE A 39 12.11 14.14 -19.77
N THR A 40 11.84 14.00 -18.47
CA THR A 40 11.80 15.11 -17.50
C THR A 40 13.14 15.41 -16.86
N LYS A 41 14.02 14.40 -16.75
CA LYS A 41 15.27 14.41 -15.95
C LYS A 41 15.02 14.55 -14.43
N GLU A 42 13.77 14.50 -13.98
CA GLU A 42 13.38 14.71 -12.59
C GLU A 42 13.21 13.38 -11.84
N PRO A 43 13.94 13.16 -10.72
CA PRO A 43 13.82 11.92 -9.94
C PRO A 43 12.41 11.64 -9.40
N ALA A 44 11.61 12.68 -9.18
CA ALA A 44 10.24 12.55 -8.68
C ALA A 44 9.37 11.62 -9.53
N VAL A 45 9.58 11.56 -10.84
CA VAL A 45 8.80 10.69 -11.73
C VAL A 45 9.04 9.19 -11.53
N THR A 46 10.05 8.80 -10.74
CA THR A 46 10.28 7.39 -10.37
C THR A 46 9.13 6.80 -9.55
N TRP A 47 8.27 7.64 -8.98
CA TRP A 47 7.01 7.23 -8.36
C TRP A 47 6.04 6.53 -9.32
N ALA A 48 6.28 6.60 -10.64
CA ALA A 48 5.55 5.81 -11.62
C ALA A 48 5.64 4.29 -11.38
N THR A 49 6.76 3.80 -10.82
CA THR A 49 6.89 2.39 -10.38
C THR A 49 5.90 2.08 -9.25
N GLY A 50 5.75 2.98 -8.28
CA GLY A 50 4.75 2.83 -7.22
C GLY A 50 3.31 2.85 -7.78
N ALA A 51 3.03 3.78 -8.68
CA ALA A 51 1.74 3.87 -9.36
C ALA A 51 1.43 2.61 -10.20
N PHE A 52 2.45 2.01 -10.84
CA PHE A 52 2.31 0.73 -11.51
C PHE A 52 1.86 -0.38 -10.53
N ILE A 53 2.50 -0.46 -9.36
CA ILE A 53 2.12 -1.45 -8.33
C ILE A 53 0.67 -1.23 -7.88
N LEU A 54 0.25 0.03 -7.71
CA LEU A 54 -1.14 0.39 -7.39
C LEU A 54 -2.11 -0.14 -8.46
N GLY A 55 -1.88 0.19 -9.73
CA GLY A 55 -2.71 -0.26 -10.84
C GLY A 55 -2.72 -1.78 -10.97
N PHE A 56 -1.56 -2.44 -10.80
CA PHE A 56 -1.43 -3.89 -10.86
C PHE A 56 -2.23 -4.59 -9.74
N VAL A 57 -2.13 -4.12 -8.50
CA VAL A 57 -2.91 -4.65 -7.37
C VAL A 57 -4.41 -4.43 -7.60
N ALA A 58 -4.80 -3.26 -8.11
CA ALA A 58 -6.19 -2.98 -8.42
C ALA A 58 -6.75 -3.91 -9.52
N VAL A 59 -5.96 -4.20 -10.58
CA VAL A 59 -6.34 -5.20 -11.60
C VAL A 59 -6.52 -6.59 -11.01
N LEU A 60 -5.58 -7.02 -10.17
CA LEU A 60 -5.64 -8.34 -9.53
C LEU A 60 -6.86 -8.50 -8.62
N MET A 61 -7.15 -7.48 -7.80
CA MET A 61 -8.15 -7.56 -6.74
C MET A 61 -9.55 -7.11 -7.16
N GLY A 62 -9.65 -6.20 -8.13
CA GLY A 62 -10.92 -5.59 -8.54
C GLY A 62 -11.25 -5.74 -10.03
N GLY A 63 -10.28 -6.20 -10.84
CA GLY A 63 -10.41 -6.26 -12.29
C GLY A 63 -10.13 -4.93 -13.00
N ALA A 64 -10.17 -4.93 -14.34
CA ALA A 64 -9.75 -3.79 -15.15
C ALA A 64 -10.58 -2.52 -14.90
N GLY A 65 -11.90 -2.63 -14.78
CA GLY A 65 -12.78 -1.47 -14.52
C GLY A 65 -12.46 -0.77 -13.21
N VAL A 66 -12.37 -1.53 -12.09
CA VAL A 66 -12.00 -0.97 -10.79
C VAL A 66 -10.60 -0.35 -10.84
N ALA A 67 -9.65 -1.01 -11.51
CA ALA A 67 -8.29 -0.51 -11.65
C ALA A 67 -8.24 0.81 -12.43
N THR A 68 -9.01 0.93 -13.52
CA THR A 68 -9.12 2.17 -14.30
C THR A 68 -9.58 3.32 -13.41
N TYR A 69 -10.70 3.14 -12.68
CA TYR A 69 -11.20 4.16 -11.75
C TYR A 69 -10.17 4.49 -10.66
N THR A 70 -9.52 3.48 -10.10
CA THR A 70 -8.50 3.66 -9.06
C THR A 70 -7.34 4.51 -9.57
N VAL A 71 -6.85 4.25 -10.78
CA VAL A 71 -5.76 5.02 -11.41
C VAL A 71 -6.18 6.47 -11.68
N PHE A 72 -7.35 6.70 -12.28
CA PHE A 72 -7.84 8.05 -12.53
C PHE A 72 -8.01 8.85 -11.25
N ILE A 73 -8.67 8.27 -10.24
CA ILE A 73 -8.85 8.92 -8.93
C ILE A 73 -7.49 9.24 -8.31
N THR A 74 -6.54 8.31 -8.35
CA THR A 74 -5.20 8.53 -7.78
C THR A 74 -4.46 9.66 -8.50
N ALA A 75 -4.50 9.69 -9.84
CA ALA A 75 -3.86 10.72 -10.62
C ALA A 75 -4.42 12.13 -10.31
N ILE A 76 -5.75 12.25 -10.17
CA ILE A 76 -6.40 13.52 -9.80
C ILE A 76 -6.16 13.87 -8.33
N ALA A 77 -6.17 12.88 -7.45
CA ALA A 77 -5.95 13.06 -6.01
C ALA A 77 -4.51 13.46 -5.68
N THR A 78 -3.53 13.11 -6.51
CA THR A 78 -2.11 13.39 -6.24
C THR A 78 -1.79 14.88 -6.11
N PRO A 79 -2.13 15.77 -7.05
CA PRO A 79 -1.91 17.21 -6.88
C PRO A 79 -2.68 17.78 -5.68
N VAL A 80 -3.91 17.32 -5.45
CA VAL A 80 -4.71 17.74 -4.29
C VAL A 80 -4.02 17.33 -2.98
N ALA A 81 -3.49 16.11 -2.90
CA ALA A 81 -2.75 15.62 -1.74
C ALA A 81 -1.50 16.47 -1.44
N ILE A 82 -0.72 16.80 -2.48
CA ILE A 82 0.49 17.63 -2.36
C ILE A 82 0.13 19.00 -1.81
N VAL A 83 -0.88 19.67 -2.37
CA VAL A 83 -1.33 21.00 -1.92
C VAL A 83 -1.91 20.92 -0.50
N ALA A 84 -2.78 19.94 -0.23
CA ALA A 84 -3.38 19.75 1.09
C ALA A 84 -2.35 19.54 2.20
N GLY A 85 -1.23 18.87 1.90
CA GLY A 85 -0.13 18.69 2.84
C GLY A 85 0.61 19.99 3.21
N GLY A 86 0.28 21.13 2.62
CA GLY A 86 0.80 22.44 3.00
C GLY A 86 0.31 22.93 4.37
N THR A 87 -0.80 22.39 4.88
CA THR A 87 -1.30 22.71 6.23
C THR A 87 -1.77 21.46 6.96
N PRO A 88 -1.59 21.36 8.29
CA PRO A 88 -2.02 20.21 9.08
C PRO A 88 -3.52 19.90 8.94
N ILE A 89 -4.35 20.94 8.93
CA ILE A 89 -5.81 20.79 8.86
C ILE A 89 -6.23 20.26 7.48
N ALA A 90 -5.73 20.86 6.39
CA ALA A 90 -6.11 20.42 5.05
C ALA A 90 -5.60 19.01 4.74
N GLY A 91 -4.36 18.68 5.15
CA GLY A 91 -3.79 17.33 5.00
C GLY A 91 -4.59 16.29 5.77
N ALA A 92 -4.95 16.57 7.03
CA ALA A 92 -5.76 15.68 7.85
C ALA A 92 -7.18 15.51 7.28
N ALA A 93 -7.82 16.60 6.84
CA ALA A 93 -9.16 16.55 6.23
C ALA A 93 -9.15 15.71 4.92
N PHE A 94 -8.13 15.87 4.08
CA PHE A 94 -8.01 15.09 2.87
C PHE A 94 -7.75 13.62 3.16
N MET A 95 -6.91 13.30 4.16
CA MET A 95 -6.71 11.92 4.61
C MET A 95 -8.00 11.31 5.17
N ALA A 96 -8.79 12.07 5.94
CA ALA A 96 -10.10 11.62 6.42
C ALA A 96 -11.02 11.23 5.25
N LEU A 97 -11.10 12.07 4.22
CA LEU A 97 -11.88 11.78 3.01
C LEU A 97 -11.43 10.47 2.34
N LEU A 98 -10.12 10.26 2.19
CA LEU A 98 -9.58 9.03 1.58
C LEU A 98 -9.89 7.79 2.43
N CYS A 99 -9.82 7.89 3.75
CA CYS A 99 -10.18 6.80 4.65
C CYS A 99 -11.68 6.49 4.62
N LEU A 100 -12.55 7.51 4.56
CA LEU A 100 -14.00 7.33 4.36
C LEU A 100 -14.31 6.66 3.02
N MET A 101 -13.64 7.07 1.94
CA MET A 101 -13.75 6.39 0.64
C MET A 101 -13.32 4.92 0.74
N LEU A 102 -12.19 4.64 1.37
CA LEU A 102 -11.71 3.26 1.58
C LEU A 102 -12.71 2.44 2.39
N GLY A 103 -13.27 3.02 3.45
CA GLY A 103 -14.35 2.43 4.24
C GLY A 103 -15.60 2.13 3.41
N ARG A 104 -16.00 3.06 2.55
CA ARG A 104 -17.10 2.82 1.60
C ARG A 104 -16.78 1.67 0.65
N MET A 105 -15.55 1.60 0.13
CA MET A 105 -15.10 0.50 -0.74
C MET A 105 -15.08 -0.84 0.00
N SER A 106 -14.89 -0.88 1.32
CA SER A 106 -14.97 -2.12 2.10
C SER A 106 -16.37 -2.74 2.06
N HIS A 107 -17.40 -1.92 2.07
CA HIS A 107 -18.79 -2.39 1.93
C HIS A 107 -19.03 -3.14 0.61
N TYR A 108 -18.33 -2.74 -0.46
CA TYR A 108 -18.39 -3.43 -1.76
C TYR A 108 -17.34 -4.55 -1.90
N GLY A 109 -16.53 -4.81 -0.87
CA GLY A 109 -15.43 -5.79 -0.92
C GLY A 109 -14.22 -5.32 -1.73
N LEU A 110 -14.18 -4.04 -2.13
CA LEU A 110 -13.14 -3.47 -3.01
C LEU A 110 -12.01 -2.78 -2.23
N HIS A 111 -12.05 -2.76 -0.89
CA HIS A 111 -11.04 -2.09 -0.07
C HIS A 111 -9.61 -2.56 -0.36
N ARG A 112 -9.41 -3.86 -0.66
CA ARG A 112 -8.08 -4.40 -1.00
C ARG A 112 -7.56 -3.90 -2.34
N ALA A 113 -8.45 -3.64 -3.30
CA ALA A 113 -8.10 -3.09 -4.61
C ALA A 113 -7.72 -1.61 -4.53
N THR A 114 -8.31 -0.87 -3.59
CA THR A 114 -8.16 0.58 -3.44
C THR A 114 -7.26 0.99 -2.27
N LEU A 115 -6.77 0.03 -1.45
CA LEU A 115 -5.96 0.27 -0.25
C LEU A 115 -4.70 1.11 -0.52
N LEU A 116 -4.09 0.92 -1.68
CA LEU A 116 -2.86 1.65 -2.02
C LEU A 116 -3.10 3.14 -2.30
N VAL A 117 -4.33 3.56 -2.61
CA VAL A 117 -4.65 4.98 -2.85
C VAL A 117 -4.32 5.82 -1.62
N PRO A 118 -4.94 5.62 -0.44
CA PRO A 118 -4.62 6.42 0.73
C PRO A 118 -3.17 6.23 1.20
N ILE A 119 -2.54 5.08 0.94
CA ILE A 119 -1.12 4.88 1.25
C ILE A 119 -0.24 5.81 0.41
N PHE A 120 -0.41 5.87 -0.91
CA PHE A 120 0.36 6.77 -1.76
C PHE A 120 0.02 8.23 -1.50
N MET A 121 -1.24 8.53 -1.25
CA MET A 121 -1.64 9.90 -0.91
C MET A 121 -1.05 10.36 0.43
N ALA A 122 -0.87 9.47 1.41
CA ALA A 122 -0.15 9.79 2.65
C ALA A 122 1.28 10.28 2.37
N TRP A 123 1.97 9.63 1.43
CA TRP A 123 3.30 10.08 0.99
C TRP A 123 3.25 11.45 0.33
N MET A 124 2.28 11.68 -0.55
CA MET A 124 2.14 12.97 -1.24
C MET A 124 1.76 14.11 -0.27
N ILE A 125 0.98 13.82 0.77
CA ILE A 125 0.61 14.77 1.81
C ILE A 125 1.82 15.11 2.69
N ILE A 126 2.54 14.11 3.20
CA ILE A 126 3.56 14.27 4.25
C ILE A 126 4.92 14.57 3.65
N SER A 127 5.36 13.78 2.68
CA SER A 127 6.71 13.78 2.12
C SER A 127 6.66 13.67 0.60
N PRO A 128 6.11 14.66 -0.11
CA PRO A 128 6.13 14.66 -1.56
C PRO A 128 7.58 14.65 -2.07
N PRO A 129 7.87 14.05 -3.23
CA PRO A 129 9.21 14.00 -3.78
C PRO A 129 9.72 15.39 -4.16
N PHE A 130 11.02 15.57 -4.12
CA PHE A 130 11.67 16.81 -4.56
C PHE A 130 11.55 16.97 -6.08
N TRP A 131 11.40 18.22 -6.51
CA TRP A 131 11.34 18.64 -7.91
C TRP A 131 12.31 19.80 -8.16
N GLY A 132 13.01 19.77 -9.29
CA GLY A 132 13.95 20.80 -9.66
C GLY A 132 15.32 20.71 -8.96
N ALA A 133 16.23 21.59 -9.37
CA ALA A 133 17.62 21.60 -8.91
C ALA A 133 17.77 22.00 -7.43
N ASP A 134 16.87 22.82 -6.92
CA ASP A 134 16.95 23.38 -5.56
C ASP A 134 16.49 22.42 -4.47
N LYS A 135 15.97 21.25 -4.85
CA LYS A 135 15.46 20.21 -3.93
C LYS A 135 14.46 20.74 -2.89
N VAL A 136 13.78 21.83 -3.21
CA VAL A 136 12.69 22.41 -2.40
C VAL A 136 11.37 21.96 -3.00
N VAL A 137 10.45 21.49 -2.15
CA VAL A 137 9.11 21.15 -2.59
C VAL A 137 8.26 22.40 -2.56
N ASP A 138 8.07 23.04 -3.72
CA ASP A 138 7.00 24.02 -3.90
C ASP A 138 5.69 23.26 -4.17
N ARG A 139 4.82 23.20 -3.14
CA ARG A 139 3.52 22.52 -3.22
C ARG A 139 2.50 23.24 -4.12
N THR A 140 2.84 24.42 -4.62
CA THR A 140 1.99 25.25 -5.48
C THR A 140 2.49 25.32 -6.94
N ASP A 141 3.68 24.78 -7.22
CA ASP A 141 4.20 24.74 -8.60
C ASP A 141 3.31 23.86 -9.48
N SER A 142 2.63 24.52 -10.40
CA SER A 142 1.70 23.86 -11.34
C SER A 142 2.39 22.82 -12.24
N THR A 143 3.66 23.04 -12.60
CA THR A 143 4.44 22.11 -13.41
C THR A 143 4.72 20.83 -12.65
N PHE A 144 5.18 20.95 -11.40
CA PHE A 144 5.36 19.80 -10.50
C PHE A 144 4.06 19.04 -10.28
N LEU A 145 2.97 19.74 -9.96
CA LEU A 145 1.66 19.11 -9.72
C LEU A 145 1.16 18.35 -10.95
N LEU A 146 1.30 18.93 -12.15
CA LEU A 146 0.91 18.30 -13.41
C LEU A 146 1.75 17.04 -13.67
N TRP A 147 3.08 17.14 -13.54
CA TRP A 147 3.95 15.98 -13.77
C TRP A 147 3.71 14.87 -12.76
N MET A 148 3.40 15.18 -11.52
CA MET A 148 3.02 14.15 -10.53
C MET A 148 1.70 13.48 -10.88
N ALA A 149 0.69 14.21 -11.36
CA ALA A 149 -0.54 13.61 -11.86
C ALA A 149 -0.27 12.69 -13.07
N ILE A 150 0.52 13.15 -14.05
CA ILE A 150 0.95 12.34 -15.21
C ILE A 150 1.72 11.10 -14.76
N THR A 151 2.61 11.23 -13.78
CA THR A 151 3.41 10.11 -13.23
C THR A 151 2.52 9.02 -12.68
N PHE A 152 1.54 9.38 -11.86
CA PHE A 152 0.60 8.41 -11.29
C PHE A 152 -0.36 7.84 -12.35
N PHE A 153 -0.77 8.63 -13.33
CA PHE A 153 -1.59 8.16 -14.43
C PHE A 153 -0.83 7.18 -15.32
N VAL A 154 0.33 7.57 -15.85
CA VAL A 154 1.13 6.75 -16.78
C VAL A 154 1.59 5.47 -16.10
N GLY A 155 2.13 5.57 -14.87
CA GLY A 155 2.52 4.38 -14.12
C GLY A 155 1.36 3.43 -13.87
N GLY A 156 0.22 3.95 -13.41
CA GLY A 156 -0.95 3.16 -13.05
C GLY A 156 -1.70 2.56 -14.22
N ILE A 157 -1.75 3.23 -15.37
CA ILE A 157 -2.53 2.75 -16.54
C ILE A 157 -1.85 1.60 -17.27
N VAL A 158 -0.51 1.53 -17.25
CA VAL A 158 0.24 0.46 -17.92
C VAL A 158 -0.22 -0.94 -17.48
N PRO A 159 -0.31 -1.28 -16.18
CA PRO A 159 -0.81 -2.58 -15.78
C PRO A 159 -2.28 -2.82 -16.16
N VAL A 160 -3.11 -1.78 -16.22
CA VAL A 160 -4.51 -1.89 -16.64
C VAL A 160 -4.63 -2.30 -18.10
N LEU A 161 -3.73 -1.80 -18.94
CA LEU A 161 -3.72 -2.14 -20.38
C LEU A 161 -3.07 -3.50 -20.65
N VAL A 162 -1.98 -3.82 -19.95
CA VAL A 162 -1.15 -5.00 -20.25
C VAL A 162 -1.69 -6.27 -19.61
N PHE A 163 -2.08 -6.22 -18.32
CA PHE A 163 -2.31 -7.45 -17.55
C PHE A 163 -3.69 -8.11 -17.64
N PRO A 164 -4.80 -7.47 -18.00
CA PRO A 164 -6.10 -8.14 -18.07
C PRO A 164 -6.08 -9.41 -18.94
N HIS A 165 -5.30 -9.40 -20.03
CA HIS A 165 -5.18 -10.52 -20.95
C HIS A 165 -4.33 -11.66 -20.37
N PHE A 166 -3.23 -11.31 -19.69
CA PHE A 166 -2.27 -12.30 -19.17
C PHE A 166 -2.69 -12.92 -17.84
N LEU A 167 -3.44 -12.14 -17.02
CA LEU A 167 -3.77 -12.53 -15.64
C LEU A 167 -5.17 -13.15 -15.50
N ARG A 168 -5.92 -13.36 -16.57
CA ARG A 168 -7.25 -13.99 -16.52
C ARG A 168 -7.27 -15.30 -15.70
N LYS A 169 -6.21 -16.12 -15.80
CA LYS A 169 -6.05 -17.38 -15.05
C LYS A 169 -5.56 -17.21 -13.61
N MET A 170 -5.05 -16.01 -13.26
CA MET A 170 -4.53 -15.68 -11.92
C MET A 170 -5.49 -14.78 -11.14
N ARG A 171 -6.67 -14.52 -11.68
CA ARG A 171 -7.67 -13.66 -11.07
C ARG A 171 -8.03 -14.17 -9.69
N MET A 172 -7.92 -13.32 -8.70
CA MET A 172 -8.42 -13.59 -7.35
C MET A 172 -9.94 -13.82 -7.41
N PRO A 173 -10.49 -14.61 -6.47
CA PRO A 173 -11.94 -14.73 -6.33
C PRO A 173 -12.60 -13.35 -6.29
N ALA A 174 -13.82 -13.25 -6.82
CA ALA A 174 -14.58 -12.02 -6.82
C ALA A 174 -14.64 -11.39 -5.41
N PRO A 175 -14.49 -10.07 -5.29
CA PRO A 175 -14.58 -9.38 -4.02
C PRO A 175 -15.91 -9.73 -3.33
N LYS A 176 -15.86 -10.08 -2.05
CA LYS A 176 -17.06 -10.33 -1.24
C LYS A 176 -17.40 -9.04 -0.50
N PRO A 177 -18.64 -8.51 -0.66
CA PRO A 177 -19.11 -7.39 0.14
C PRO A 177 -19.05 -7.71 1.64
N HIS A 178 -18.70 -6.71 2.44
CA HIS A 178 -18.75 -6.81 3.89
C HIS A 178 -20.00 -6.12 4.44
N PRO A 179 -20.67 -6.70 5.47
CA PRO A 179 -21.80 -6.07 6.10
C PRO A 179 -21.40 -4.75 6.78
N ARG A 180 -22.38 -3.88 7.02
CA ARG A 180 -22.13 -2.59 7.66
C ARG A 180 -21.59 -2.74 9.08
N SER A 181 -21.99 -3.78 9.79
CA SER A 181 -21.49 -4.13 11.12
C SER A 181 -19.97 -4.35 11.17
N GLU A 182 -19.36 -4.82 10.08
CA GLU A 182 -17.91 -4.99 9.96
C GLU A 182 -17.21 -3.78 9.32
N SER A 183 -17.83 -3.18 8.30
CA SER A 183 -17.23 -2.08 7.55
C SER A 183 -17.27 -0.74 8.29
N ALA A 184 -18.27 -0.49 9.15
CA ALA A 184 -18.36 0.76 9.91
C ALA A 184 -17.25 0.90 10.98
N PRO A 185 -17.02 -0.08 11.87
CA PRO A 185 -15.90 -0.02 12.81
C PRO A 185 -14.54 0.13 12.11
N TYR A 186 -14.31 -0.64 11.04
CA TYR A 186 -13.14 -0.51 10.21
C TYR A 186 -12.95 0.92 9.72
N THR A 187 -14.00 1.53 9.15
CA THR A 187 -13.96 2.90 8.64
C THR A 187 -13.63 3.91 9.73
N ILE A 188 -14.28 3.79 10.90
CA ILE A 188 -14.03 4.70 12.03
C ILE A 188 -12.57 4.60 12.48
N VAL A 189 -12.07 3.39 12.70
CA VAL A 189 -10.70 3.17 13.18
C VAL A 189 -9.66 3.74 12.21
N ILE A 190 -9.74 3.41 10.92
CA ILE A 190 -8.76 3.91 9.95
C ILE A 190 -8.86 5.43 9.78
N THR A 191 -10.10 6.00 9.82
CA THR A 191 -10.29 7.45 9.68
C THR A 191 -9.68 8.18 10.86
N VAL A 192 -10.02 7.78 12.10
CA VAL A 192 -9.52 8.45 13.31
C VAL A 192 -8.00 8.34 13.41
N LEU A 193 -7.45 7.14 13.24
CA LEU A 193 -6.01 6.93 13.37
C LEU A 193 -5.22 7.65 12.28
N CYS A 194 -5.60 7.47 11.01
CA CYS A 194 -4.84 8.07 9.90
C CYS A 194 -4.97 9.59 9.87
N THR A 195 -6.15 10.14 10.18
CA THR A 195 -6.36 11.59 10.28
C THR A 195 -5.56 12.19 11.43
N GLY A 196 -5.62 11.56 12.62
CA GLY A 196 -4.89 12.01 13.80
C GLY A 196 -3.37 11.98 13.57
N VAL A 197 -2.85 10.90 13.00
CA VAL A 197 -1.43 10.79 12.64
C VAL A 197 -1.03 11.83 11.60
N THR A 198 -1.85 12.03 10.56
CA THR A 198 -1.56 13.04 9.51
C THR A 198 -1.48 14.44 10.12
N TYR A 199 -2.45 14.79 10.95
CA TYR A 199 -2.46 16.09 11.64
C TYR A 199 -1.22 16.25 12.52
N TRP A 200 -0.92 15.26 13.37
CA TRP A 200 0.22 15.28 14.27
C TRP A 200 1.55 15.43 13.53
N VAL A 201 1.78 14.64 12.48
CA VAL A 201 3.02 14.68 11.70
C VAL A 201 3.20 16.00 10.96
N LEU A 202 2.13 16.59 10.41
CA LEU A 202 2.20 17.86 9.72
C LEU A 202 2.30 19.06 10.69
N ALA A 203 1.81 18.92 11.93
CA ALA A 203 1.97 19.95 12.96
C ALA A 203 3.37 19.93 13.59
N ASP A 204 4.01 18.75 13.66
CA ASP A 204 5.39 18.59 14.15
C ASP A 204 6.38 18.56 12.97
N THR A 205 7.01 19.69 12.70
CA THR A 205 7.92 19.89 11.55
C THR A 205 9.17 18.99 11.55
N LYS A 206 9.36 18.16 12.58
CA LYS A 206 10.56 17.32 12.76
C LYS A 206 10.39 15.87 12.27
N GLN A 207 9.19 15.43 11.92
CA GLN A 207 8.94 14.03 11.58
C GLN A 207 8.67 13.80 10.10
N TYR A 208 9.70 13.35 9.38
CA TYR A 208 9.59 13.01 7.95
C TYR A 208 8.97 11.62 7.67
N ALA A 209 8.84 10.75 8.67
CA ALA A 209 8.54 9.34 8.48
C ALA A 209 7.06 8.93 8.62
N GLY A 210 6.16 9.85 8.96
CA GLY A 210 4.76 9.55 9.27
C GLY A 210 3.95 8.87 8.17
N ALA A 211 4.38 8.96 6.91
CA ALA A 211 3.75 8.23 5.81
C ALA A 211 3.88 6.70 5.97
N TRP A 212 4.98 6.21 6.56
CA TRP A 212 5.13 4.80 6.90
C TRP A 212 4.20 4.37 8.01
N LEU A 213 4.00 5.22 9.00
CA LEU A 213 3.09 4.99 10.11
C LEU A 213 1.65 4.81 9.60
N ILE A 214 1.19 5.72 8.75
CA ILE A 214 -0.14 5.62 8.11
C ILE A 214 -0.25 4.35 7.26
N SER A 215 0.78 4.05 6.45
CA SER A 215 0.82 2.83 5.65
C SER A 215 0.73 1.56 6.51
N THR A 216 1.34 1.59 7.71
CA THR A 216 1.29 0.49 8.67
C THR A 216 -0.12 0.32 9.23
N ILE A 217 -0.77 1.40 9.67
CA ILE A 217 -2.15 1.38 10.16
C ILE A 217 -3.10 0.81 9.10
N LEU A 218 -3.06 1.36 7.88
CA LEU A 218 -3.94 0.96 6.78
C LEU A 218 -3.80 -0.52 6.37
N VAL A 219 -2.58 -1.06 6.44
CA VAL A 219 -2.35 -2.47 6.10
C VAL A 219 -2.69 -3.42 7.25
N LEU A 220 -2.56 -2.99 8.50
CA LEU A 220 -2.79 -3.85 9.68
C LEU A 220 -4.27 -3.94 10.05
N VAL A 221 -5.00 -2.83 10.00
CA VAL A 221 -6.44 -2.85 10.29
C VAL A 221 -7.16 -3.68 9.24
N GLN A 222 -7.90 -4.70 9.68
CA GLN A 222 -8.66 -5.59 8.80
C GLN A 222 -10.16 -5.35 8.99
N VAL A 223 -10.92 -5.55 7.92
CA VAL A 223 -12.39 -5.58 8.03
C VAL A 223 -12.78 -6.86 8.76
N GLY A 224 -13.61 -6.74 9.81
CA GLY A 224 -14.09 -7.89 10.61
C GLY A 224 -13.11 -8.37 11.69
N ASP A 225 -12.04 -7.66 11.97
CA ASP A 225 -11.02 -7.90 13.03
C ASP A 225 -10.34 -9.29 13.06
N VAL A 226 -10.80 -10.22 12.24
CA VAL A 226 -10.25 -11.58 12.19
C VAL A 226 -8.82 -11.57 11.67
N GLY A 227 -7.87 -11.90 12.54
CA GLY A 227 -6.47 -12.00 12.16
C GLY A 227 -5.66 -10.71 12.28
N THR A 228 -6.23 -9.59 12.73
CA THR A 228 -5.50 -8.32 12.93
C THR A 228 -4.30 -8.51 13.84
N VAL A 229 -4.45 -9.14 15.00
CA VAL A 229 -3.35 -9.36 15.95
C VAL A 229 -2.24 -10.22 15.35
N SER A 230 -2.59 -11.38 14.77
CA SER A 230 -1.61 -12.28 14.13
C SER A 230 -0.85 -11.58 13.00
N LYS A 231 -1.57 -10.83 12.17
CA LYS A 231 -0.96 -10.08 11.06
C LYS A 231 -0.07 -8.95 11.55
N THR A 232 -0.46 -8.29 12.65
CA THR A 232 0.36 -7.25 13.30
C THR A 232 1.67 -7.83 13.80
N ILE A 233 1.64 -8.93 14.53
CA ILE A 233 2.84 -9.60 15.03
C ILE A 233 3.74 -10.02 13.85
N GLN A 234 3.19 -10.68 12.84
CA GLN A 234 3.94 -11.09 11.66
C GLN A 234 4.57 -9.89 10.92
N ARG A 235 3.88 -8.73 10.85
CA ARG A 235 4.44 -7.53 10.25
C ARG A 235 5.60 -6.98 11.05
N VAL A 236 5.46 -6.86 12.36
CA VAL A 236 6.54 -6.38 13.25
C VAL A 236 7.76 -7.28 13.12
N VAL A 237 7.59 -8.59 13.31
CA VAL A 237 8.68 -9.56 13.22
C VAL A 237 9.34 -9.51 11.84
N GLY A 238 8.57 -9.55 10.76
CA GLY A 238 9.12 -9.50 9.41
C GLY A 238 9.86 -8.21 9.12
N THR A 239 9.34 -7.05 9.55
CA THR A 239 10.00 -5.76 9.36
C THR A 239 11.31 -5.68 10.14
N LEU A 240 11.34 -6.13 11.41
CA LEU A 240 12.57 -6.15 12.21
C LEU A 240 13.63 -7.08 11.61
N LEU A 241 13.22 -8.26 11.13
CA LEU A 241 14.15 -9.17 10.42
C LEU A 241 14.69 -8.52 9.13
N GLY A 242 13.84 -7.87 8.35
CA GLY A 242 14.24 -7.13 7.15
C GLY A 242 15.21 -6.00 7.46
N MET A 243 15.04 -5.33 8.61
CA MET A 243 15.95 -4.31 9.10
C MET A 243 17.34 -4.86 9.44
N VAL A 244 17.41 -6.00 10.13
CA VAL A 244 18.68 -6.69 10.41
C VAL A 244 19.41 -6.98 9.10
N VAL A 245 18.70 -7.49 8.09
CA VAL A 245 19.27 -7.75 6.76
C VAL A 245 19.82 -6.46 6.14
N VAL A 246 19.05 -5.36 6.16
CA VAL A 246 19.52 -4.06 5.64
C VAL A 246 20.76 -3.56 6.37
N SER A 247 20.79 -3.66 7.70
CA SER A 247 21.93 -3.23 8.50
C SER A 247 23.20 -3.99 8.13
N ILE A 248 23.12 -5.31 7.93
CA ILE A 248 24.24 -6.13 7.47
C ILE A 248 24.68 -5.74 6.06
N LEU A 249 23.73 -5.51 5.15
CA LEU A 249 24.01 -5.13 3.76
C LEU A 249 24.78 -3.80 3.69
N VAL A 250 24.38 -2.80 4.47
CA VAL A 250 25.01 -1.47 4.46
C VAL A 250 26.44 -1.51 5.01
N LEU A 251 26.74 -2.40 5.95
CA LEU A 251 28.10 -2.61 6.47
C LEU A 251 29.04 -3.18 5.39
N GLN A 252 28.53 -3.94 4.44
CA GLN A 252 29.31 -4.64 3.43
C GLN A 252 29.30 -3.95 2.05
N VAL A 253 28.22 -3.24 1.74
CA VAL A 253 27.96 -2.70 0.39
C VAL A 253 27.84 -1.18 0.44
N HIS A 254 28.84 -0.50 -0.13
CA HIS A 254 28.89 0.96 -0.20
C HIS A 254 28.40 1.51 -1.55
N SER A 255 28.30 0.67 -2.58
CA SER A 255 27.83 1.06 -3.90
C SER A 255 26.31 1.09 -3.98
N MET A 256 25.73 2.25 -4.30
CA MET A 256 24.28 2.41 -4.48
C MET A 256 23.73 1.54 -5.62
N VAL A 257 24.51 1.37 -6.70
CA VAL A 257 24.09 0.50 -7.82
C VAL A 257 23.92 -0.94 -7.36
N VAL A 258 24.86 -1.45 -6.54
CA VAL A 258 24.77 -2.79 -5.96
C VAL A 258 23.59 -2.88 -5.00
N LEU A 259 23.33 -1.87 -4.17
CA LEU A 259 22.17 -1.83 -3.29
C LEU A 259 20.85 -1.85 -4.07
N TYR A 260 20.74 -1.14 -5.19
CA TYR A 260 19.56 -1.20 -6.07
C TYR A 260 19.35 -2.58 -6.68
N VAL A 261 20.43 -3.24 -7.14
CA VAL A 261 20.35 -4.62 -7.66
C VAL A 261 19.88 -5.59 -6.57
N ILE A 262 20.45 -5.47 -5.37
CA ILE A 262 20.03 -6.26 -4.21
C ILE A 262 18.55 -5.99 -3.89
N GLY A 263 18.14 -4.72 -3.85
CA GLY A 263 16.74 -4.33 -3.67
C GLY A 263 15.81 -4.96 -4.69
N LEU A 264 16.23 -5.03 -5.96
CA LEU A 264 15.49 -5.70 -7.03
C LEU A 264 15.31 -7.21 -6.76
N VAL A 265 16.38 -7.88 -6.37
CA VAL A 265 16.35 -9.33 -6.02
C VAL A 265 15.40 -9.58 -4.86
N PHE A 266 15.49 -8.76 -3.80
CA PHE A 266 14.56 -8.84 -2.66
C PHE A 266 13.11 -8.53 -3.08
N GLY A 267 12.88 -7.61 -4.01
CA GLY A 267 11.56 -7.29 -4.54
C GLY A 267 10.92 -8.47 -5.28
N ILE A 268 11.69 -9.16 -6.12
CA ILE A 268 11.25 -10.37 -6.80
C ILE A 268 10.92 -11.47 -5.79
N ALA A 269 11.79 -11.68 -4.80
CA ALA A 269 11.59 -12.65 -3.74
C ALA A 269 10.34 -12.31 -2.89
N ALA A 270 10.14 -11.03 -2.55
CA ALA A 270 8.98 -10.55 -1.81
C ALA A 270 7.68 -10.82 -2.57
N LEU A 271 7.60 -10.48 -3.86
CA LEU A 271 6.42 -10.76 -4.67
C LEU A 271 6.13 -12.26 -4.77
N THR A 272 7.17 -13.07 -4.86
CA THR A 272 7.04 -14.54 -4.86
C THR A 272 6.50 -15.04 -3.51
N ALA A 273 7.00 -14.48 -2.40
CA ALA A 273 6.59 -14.82 -1.03
C ALA A 273 5.19 -14.29 -0.66
N LYS A 274 4.67 -13.27 -1.35
CA LYS A 274 3.34 -12.68 -1.08
C LYS A 274 2.21 -13.72 -1.13
N PHE A 275 2.39 -14.78 -1.91
CA PHE A 275 1.44 -15.88 -2.04
C PHE A 275 1.71 -17.04 -1.07
N SER A 276 2.68 -16.88 -0.16
CA SER A 276 2.95 -17.82 0.93
C SER A 276 1.95 -17.59 2.08
N PRO A 277 1.62 -18.64 2.86
CA PRO A 277 0.81 -18.49 4.07
C PRO A 277 1.51 -17.66 5.16
N HIS A 278 2.82 -17.49 5.07
CA HIS A 278 3.63 -16.78 6.07
C HIS A 278 3.85 -15.32 5.69
N TYR A 279 2.98 -14.42 6.16
CA TYR A 279 3.04 -12.99 5.87
C TYR A 279 4.33 -12.32 6.34
N TRP A 280 4.94 -12.81 7.43
CA TRP A 280 6.21 -12.27 7.95
C TRP A 280 7.37 -12.40 6.96
N VAL A 281 7.41 -13.50 6.16
CA VAL A 281 8.44 -13.69 5.12
C VAL A 281 8.33 -12.60 4.06
N TYR A 282 7.11 -12.32 3.60
CA TYR A 282 6.87 -11.21 2.67
C TYR A 282 7.36 -9.89 3.25
N MET A 283 7.07 -9.61 4.53
CA MET A 283 7.49 -8.37 5.19
C MET A 283 9.01 -8.28 5.37
N ALA A 284 9.68 -9.40 5.68
CA ALA A 284 11.12 -9.46 5.81
C ALA A 284 11.86 -9.19 4.48
N LEU A 285 11.26 -9.58 3.37
CA LEU A 285 11.83 -9.38 2.03
C LEU A 285 11.46 -8.00 1.42
N ILE A 286 10.24 -7.51 1.65
CA ILE A 286 9.81 -6.22 1.10
C ILE A 286 10.46 -5.03 1.81
N THR A 287 10.85 -5.17 3.07
CA THR A 287 11.50 -4.10 3.85
C THR A 287 12.85 -3.70 3.25
N PRO A 288 13.81 -4.61 3.00
CA PRO A 288 15.05 -4.28 2.28
C PRO A 288 14.79 -3.66 0.90
N THR A 289 13.84 -4.21 0.14
CA THR A 289 13.47 -3.69 -1.18
C THR A 289 13.14 -2.21 -1.11
N ILE A 290 12.21 -1.83 -0.26
CA ILE A 290 11.73 -0.46 -0.16
C ILE A 290 12.86 0.47 0.28
N ILE A 291 13.64 0.08 1.30
CA ILE A 291 14.72 0.90 1.83
C ILE A 291 15.80 1.11 0.76
N CYS A 292 16.22 0.06 0.06
CA CYS A 292 17.22 0.17 -1.00
C CYS A 292 16.76 1.07 -2.16
N PHE A 293 15.47 1.07 -2.49
CA PHE A 293 14.94 1.92 -3.57
C PHE A 293 14.65 3.36 -3.15
N THR A 294 14.42 3.63 -1.87
CA THR A 294 14.11 4.99 -1.38
C THR A 294 15.34 5.76 -0.89
N ALA A 295 16.43 5.06 -0.59
CA ALA A 295 17.66 5.70 -0.14
C ALA A 295 18.45 6.31 -1.29
N SER A 296 19.04 7.49 -1.08
CA SER A 296 19.95 8.14 -2.02
C SER A 296 21.43 7.98 -1.62
N SER A 297 21.70 7.46 -0.42
CA SER A 297 23.04 7.16 0.08
C SER A 297 23.02 6.00 1.07
N SER A 298 24.17 5.36 1.29
CA SER A 298 24.30 4.27 2.27
C SER A 298 23.99 4.73 3.70
N THR A 299 24.37 5.94 4.08
CA THR A 299 24.03 6.54 5.38
C THR A 299 22.52 6.72 5.53
N GLN A 300 21.84 7.15 4.47
CA GLN A 300 20.39 7.30 4.47
C GLN A 300 19.66 5.96 4.58
N VAL A 301 20.20 4.88 4.04
CA VAL A 301 19.65 3.52 4.19
C VAL A 301 19.49 3.16 5.66
N LYS A 302 20.50 3.43 6.49
CA LYS A 302 20.45 3.16 7.95
C LYS A 302 19.34 3.98 8.61
N ASN A 303 19.32 5.30 8.37
CA ASN A 303 18.36 6.20 8.99
C ASN A 303 16.91 5.86 8.59
N LEU A 304 16.65 5.59 7.30
CA LEU A 304 15.34 5.15 6.82
C LEU A 304 14.92 3.81 7.44
N GLY A 305 15.90 2.94 7.66
CA GLY A 305 15.65 1.70 8.34
C GLY A 305 15.17 1.90 9.78
N GLU A 306 15.89 2.66 10.58
CA GLU A 306 15.53 2.95 11.97
C GLU A 306 14.17 3.64 12.07
N GLN A 307 13.91 4.65 11.24
CA GLN A 307 12.61 5.32 11.14
C GLN A 307 11.49 4.33 10.82
N ARG A 308 11.69 3.44 9.84
CA ARG A 308 10.71 2.44 9.48
C ARG A 308 10.40 1.47 10.62
N ALA A 309 11.41 1.05 11.39
CA ALA A 309 11.19 0.21 12.55
C ALA A 309 10.34 0.93 13.62
N GLN A 310 10.67 2.17 13.93
CA GLN A 310 9.89 3.00 14.86
C GLN A 310 8.44 3.16 14.41
N ASP A 311 8.21 3.53 13.15
CA ASP A 311 6.87 3.72 12.60
C ASP A 311 6.04 2.44 12.60
N VAL A 312 6.67 1.29 12.33
CA VAL A 312 5.97 0.00 12.39
C VAL A 312 5.62 -0.37 13.82
N LEU A 313 6.50 -0.12 14.78
CA LEU A 313 6.23 -0.39 16.21
C LEU A 313 5.11 0.52 16.75
N ILE A 314 5.17 1.83 16.47
CA ILE A 314 4.14 2.79 16.86
C ILE A 314 2.80 2.44 16.19
N GLY A 315 2.82 2.18 14.88
CA GLY A 315 1.62 1.80 14.12
C GLY A 315 0.99 0.50 14.63
N ALA A 316 1.81 -0.50 14.94
CA ALA A 316 1.35 -1.75 15.53
C ALA A 316 0.71 -1.53 16.91
N ALA A 317 1.33 -0.71 17.76
CA ALA A 317 0.77 -0.37 19.08
C ALA A 317 -0.57 0.35 18.96
N LEU A 318 -0.70 1.33 18.07
CA LEU A 318 -1.95 2.05 17.81
C LEU A 318 -3.06 1.12 17.32
N VAL A 319 -2.74 0.21 16.38
CA VAL A 319 -3.71 -0.75 15.85
C VAL A 319 -4.15 -1.75 16.91
N LEU A 320 -3.21 -2.27 17.71
CA LEU A 320 -3.55 -3.18 18.81
C LEU A 320 -4.42 -2.51 19.87
N LEU A 321 -4.12 -1.26 20.22
CA LEU A 321 -4.93 -0.48 21.15
C LEU A 321 -6.36 -0.26 20.60
N ALA A 322 -6.48 0.14 19.33
CA ALA A 322 -7.77 0.31 18.69
C ALA A 322 -8.57 -1.00 18.62
N SER A 323 -7.91 -2.12 18.29
CA SER A 323 -8.53 -3.45 18.29
C SER A 323 -9.01 -3.85 19.69
N ALA A 324 -8.21 -3.59 20.74
CA ALA A 324 -8.60 -3.88 22.12
C ALA A 324 -9.84 -3.08 22.55
N ILE A 325 -9.91 -1.79 22.17
CA ILE A 325 -11.07 -0.93 22.42
C ILE A 325 -12.32 -1.48 21.70
N THR A 326 -12.19 -1.83 20.43
CA THR A 326 -13.31 -2.36 19.62
C THR A 326 -13.83 -3.68 20.18
N ILE A 327 -12.94 -4.60 20.56
CA ILE A 327 -13.29 -5.87 21.18
C ILE A 327 -13.97 -5.63 22.55
N GLY A 328 -13.40 -4.77 23.37
CA GLY A 328 -13.99 -4.40 24.68
C GLY A 328 -15.40 -3.83 24.55
N TYR A 329 -15.60 -2.95 23.58
CA TYR A 329 -16.93 -2.38 23.30
C TYR A 329 -17.94 -3.43 22.84
N SER A 330 -17.55 -4.36 21.97
CA SER A 330 -18.40 -5.46 21.51
C SER A 330 -18.81 -6.41 22.66
N HIS A 331 -17.91 -6.66 23.61
CA HIS A 331 -18.22 -7.43 24.82
C HIS A 331 -19.23 -6.69 25.74
N LEU A 332 -19.08 -5.38 25.90
CA LEU A 332 -20.01 -4.57 26.69
C LEU A 332 -21.41 -4.52 26.07
N GLN A 333 -21.52 -4.40 24.76
CA GLN A 333 -22.83 -4.47 24.08
C GLN A 333 -23.51 -5.83 24.28
N LYS A 334 -22.78 -6.93 24.11
CA LYS A 334 -23.30 -8.26 24.38
C LYS A 334 -23.78 -8.44 25.83
N ALA A 335 -23.01 -7.90 26.80
CA ALA A 335 -23.38 -7.96 28.21
C ALA A 335 -24.63 -7.12 28.54
N ARG A 336 -24.93 -6.06 27.74
CA ARG A 336 -26.14 -5.25 27.86
C ARG A 336 -27.37 -5.85 27.16
N GLY A 337 -27.22 -7.02 26.52
CA GLY A 337 -28.30 -7.68 25.76
C GLY A 337 -28.68 -6.96 24.45
N GLU A 338 -27.89 -6.00 24.02
CA GLU A 338 -28.06 -5.34 22.72
C GLU A 338 -27.56 -6.32 21.64
N SER A 339 -28.49 -7.00 20.96
CA SER A 339 -28.14 -7.77 19.76
C SER A 339 -27.51 -6.85 18.73
N PRO A 340 -26.40 -7.24 18.09
CA PRO A 340 -25.84 -6.48 16.98
C PRO A 340 -26.95 -6.27 15.94
N THR A 341 -27.17 -5.03 15.55
CA THR A 341 -28.19 -4.57 14.61
C THR A 341 -28.25 -5.56 13.42
N GLN A 342 -29.37 -6.29 13.30
CA GLN A 342 -29.62 -7.18 12.18
C GLN A 342 -29.50 -6.34 10.89
N ASP A 343 -28.63 -6.76 9.98
CA ASP A 343 -28.39 -6.12 8.73
C ASP A 343 -29.69 -5.92 7.94
N LEU A 344 -29.96 -4.69 7.54
CA LEU A 344 -30.95 -4.41 6.53
C LEU A 344 -30.62 -5.21 5.25
N PRO A 345 -31.62 -5.79 4.58
CA PRO A 345 -31.40 -6.66 3.44
C PRO A 345 -30.53 -5.96 2.39
N ALA A 346 -29.61 -6.71 1.83
CA ALA A 346 -28.74 -6.23 0.76
C ALA A 346 -29.57 -5.60 -0.35
N VAL A 347 -29.23 -4.37 -0.70
CA VAL A 347 -29.82 -3.69 -1.85
C VAL A 347 -29.50 -4.52 -3.10
N ALA A 348 -30.50 -5.26 -3.58
CA ALA A 348 -30.47 -5.90 -4.89
C ALA A 348 -30.37 -4.80 -5.94
N GLY A 349 -29.26 -4.73 -6.66
CA GLY A 349 -29.12 -3.80 -7.77
C GLY A 349 -27.75 -3.16 -7.92
N VAL A 350 -26.66 -3.94 -7.87
CA VAL A 350 -25.41 -3.49 -8.49
C VAL A 350 -25.42 -4.02 -9.93
N PRO A 351 -25.46 -3.16 -10.97
CA PRO A 351 -25.32 -3.62 -12.33
C PRO A 351 -23.94 -4.26 -12.49
N THR A 352 -23.91 -5.53 -12.89
CA THR A 352 -22.73 -6.19 -13.40
C THR A 352 -22.28 -5.43 -14.66
N LEU A 353 -21.31 -4.53 -14.50
CA LEU A 353 -20.58 -3.98 -15.63
C LEU A 353 -19.77 -5.13 -16.25
N ALA A 354 -20.30 -5.65 -17.34
CA ALA A 354 -19.69 -6.67 -18.19
C ALA A 354 -18.45 -6.14 -18.91
#